data_b4e6c834fa3cffd8fde47521d530594a
#
_entry.id   b4e6c834fa3cffd8fde47521d530594a
#
_cell.length_a   1.000
_cell.length_b   1.000
_cell.length_c   1.000
_cell.angle_alpha   90.00
_cell.angle_beta   90.00
_cell.angle_gamma   90.00
#
_symmetry.space_group_name_H-M   'P 1'
#
loop_
_entity.id
_entity.type
_entity.pdbx_description
1 polymer ?
#
loop_
_entity_poly.entity_id
_entity_poly.type
_entity_poly.pdbx_seq_one_letter_code
_entity_poly.pdbx_strand_id
1 'polypeptide(L)'
;MDKMTKEHLTSLLINGTSEQIQEAIDDIHPADILDVLQDHHSQLNNILSKLPNDIIADVIEEEEDEDEQYEILKTFLKDRQSAILDEMSDDELADLIGELDDPEERADALTAADRLFLMRYPNKKSQL
;
A
#
# COMPACT_ATOMS: atom_id res chain seq x y z
N MET A 1 -1.98 -21.61 18.17
CA MET A 1 -0.87 -21.45 17.26
C MET A 1 -0.07 -20.24 17.63
N ASP A 2 1.22 -20.38 17.75
CA ASP A 2 2.05 -19.29 18.22
C ASP A 2 2.14 -18.20 17.16
N LYS A 3 2.07 -16.96 17.62
CA LYS A 3 2.28 -15.82 16.73
C LYS A 3 3.74 -15.80 16.30
N MET A 4 3.95 -15.41 15.06
CA MET A 4 5.28 -15.17 14.56
C MET A 4 5.93 -14.04 15.38
N THR A 5 7.17 -14.24 15.83
CA THR A 5 7.88 -13.19 16.54
C THR A 5 8.22 -12.06 15.58
N LYS A 6 8.41 -10.85 16.11
CA LYS A 6 8.80 -9.71 15.28
C LYS A 6 10.12 -9.97 14.55
N GLU A 7 11.06 -10.62 15.22
CA GLU A 7 12.35 -10.98 14.63
C GLU A 7 12.18 -11.94 13.46
N HIS A 8 11.34 -12.95 13.61
CA HIS A 8 11.05 -13.91 12.55
C HIS A 8 10.36 -13.22 11.38
N LEU A 9 9.37 -12.38 11.67
CA LEU A 9 8.66 -11.61 10.64
C LEU A 9 9.62 -10.70 9.88
N THR A 10 10.48 -9.98 10.59
CA THR A 10 11.48 -9.09 9.98
C THR A 10 12.37 -9.89 9.03
N SER A 11 12.89 -11.02 9.48
CA SER A 11 13.74 -11.88 8.65
C SER A 11 12.99 -12.38 7.41
N LEU A 12 11.74 -12.82 7.58
CA LEU A 12 10.91 -13.29 6.48
C LEU A 12 10.67 -12.19 5.44
N LEU A 13 10.33 -11.00 5.88
CA LEU A 13 10.01 -9.89 4.98
C LEU A 13 11.25 -9.39 4.23
N ILE A 14 12.39 -9.35 4.89
CA ILE A 14 13.63 -8.84 4.28
C ILE A 14 14.30 -9.92 3.41
N ASN A 15 14.42 -11.13 3.91
CA ASN A 15 15.19 -12.19 3.27
C ASN A 15 14.37 -13.27 2.58
N GLY A 16 13.07 -13.35 2.88
CA GLY A 16 12.20 -14.37 2.31
C GLY A 16 11.82 -14.07 0.87
N THR A 17 11.35 -15.11 0.17
CA THR A 17 10.80 -14.95 -1.18
C THR A 17 9.33 -14.54 -1.12
N SER A 18 8.79 -14.07 -2.25
CA SER A 18 7.37 -13.77 -2.35
C SER A 18 6.50 -14.98 -2.00
N GLU A 19 6.93 -16.16 -2.45
CA GLU A 19 6.20 -17.40 -2.16
C GLU A 19 6.18 -17.72 -0.66
N GLN A 20 7.32 -17.57 0.00
CA GLN A 20 7.42 -17.80 1.44
C GLN A 20 6.54 -16.84 2.23
N ILE A 21 6.52 -15.58 1.82
CA ILE A 21 5.69 -14.57 2.45
C ILE A 21 4.21 -14.90 2.25
N GLN A 22 3.81 -15.28 1.04
CA GLN A 22 2.42 -15.63 0.75
C GLN A 22 1.95 -16.85 1.54
N GLU A 23 2.81 -17.82 1.76
CA GLU A 23 2.47 -18.99 2.58
C GLU A 23 2.16 -18.60 4.02
N ALA A 24 2.80 -17.56 4.54
CA ALA A 24 2.62 -17.10 5.91
C ALA A 24 1.64 -15.92 6.04
N ILE A 25 1.12 -15.41 4.93
CA ILE A 25 0.41 -14.12 4.91
C ILE A 25 -0.83 -14.11 5.81
N ASP A 26 -1.53 -15.23 5.91
CA ASP A 26 -2.73 -15.32 6.73
C ASP A 26 -2.43 -15.21 8.22
N ASP A 27 -1.20 -15.48 8.61
CA ASP A 27 -0.73 -15.40 10.00
C ASP A 27 -0.08 -14.06 10.32
N ILE A 28 -0.01 -13.14 9.34
CA ILE A 28 0.65 -11.86 9.49
C ILE A 28 -0.39 -10.74 9.49
N HIS A 29 -0.37 -9.91 10.53
CA HIS A 29 -1.25 -8.75 10.61
C HIS A 29 -0.60 -7.57 9.88
N PRO A 30 -1.37 -6.80 9.07
CA PRO A 30 -0.80 -5.63 8.36
C PRO A 30 -0.11 -4.62 9.27
N ALA A 31 -0.60 -4.42 10.49
CA ALA A 31 0.04 -3.52 11.45
C ALA A 31 1.46 -3.96 11.81
N ASP A 32 1.69 -5.27 11.87
CA ASP A 32 3.03 -5.80 12.15
C ASP A 32 3.97 -5.57 10.97
N ILE A 33 3.45 -5.66 9.74
CA ILE A 33 4.23 -5.34 8.54
C ILE A 33 4.64 -3.86 8.59
N LEU A 34 3.70 -2.99 8.94
CA LEU A 34 3.97 -1.56 9.06
C LEU A 34 5.08 -1.28 10.07
N ASP A 35 5.05 -1.94 11.23
CA ASP A 35 6.10 -1.80 12.24
C ASP A 35 7.48 -2.15 11.67
N VAL A 36 7.56 -3.25 10.93
CA VAL A 36 8.83 -3.66 10.30
C VAL A 36 9.30 -2.61 9.29
N LEU A 37 8.38 -2.08 8.49
CA LEU A 37 8.71 -1.05 7.51
C LEU A 37 9.25 0.23 8.19
N GLN A 38 8.66 0.62 9.30
CA GLN A 38 9.09 1.80 10.05
C GLN A 38 10.47 1.59 10.68
N ASP A 39 10.72 0.40 11.22
CA ASP A 39 12.00 0.07 11.85
C ASP A 39 13.12 -0.15 10.83
N HIS A 40 12.77 -0.55 9.61
CA HIS A 40 13.71 -0.90 8.55
C HIS A 40 13.40 -0.14 7.27
N HIS A 41 13.37 1.17 7.35
CA HIS A 41 12.98 2.04 6.24
C HIS A 41 13.84 1.84 4.99
N SER A 42 15.12 1.50 5.16
CA SER A 42 16.01 1.23 4.04
C SER A 42 15.60 -0.01 3.24
N GLN A 43 14.77 -0.88 3.82
CA GLN A 43 14.28 -2.10 3.16
C GLN A 43 12.87 -1.94 2.58
N LEU A 44 12.34 -0.72 2.58
CA LEU A 44 10.97 -0.44 2.16
C LEU A 44 10.67 -1.03 0.77
N ASN A 45 11.50 -0.68 -0.22
CA ASN A 45 11.31 -1.16 -1.59
C ASN A 45 11.39 -2.68 -1.69
N ASN A 46 12.36 -3.27 -0.98
CA ASN A 46 12.57 -4.71 -0.98
C ASN A 46 11.35 -5.44 -0.44
N ILE A 47 10.84 -5.00 0.70
CA ILE A 47 9.71 -5.64 1.37
C ILE A 47 8.44 -5.47 0.54
N LEU A 48 8.13 -4.23 0.15
CA LEU A 48 6.88 -3.92 -0.56
C LEU A 48 6.80 -4.60 -1.92
N SER A 49 7.94 -4.75 -2.61
CA SER A 49 7.95 -5.40 -3.93
C SER A 49 7.49 -6.86 -3.89
N LYS A 50 7.55 -7.49 -2.71
CA LYS A 50 7.21 -8.90 -2.54
C LYS A 50 5.78 -9.12 -2.04
N LEU A 51 5.06 -8.06 -1.69
CA LEU A 51 3.71 -8.16 -1.12
C LEU A 51 2.65 -8.03 -2.22
N PRO A 52 1.51 -8.75 -2.09
CA PRO A 52 0.39 -8.55 -3.01
C PRO A 52 -0.30 -7.21 -2.77
N ASN A 53 -1.01 -6.73 -3.80
CA ASN A 53 -1.64 -5.40 -3.76
C ASN A 53 -2.65 -5.24 -2.62
N ASP A 54 -3.44 -6.27 -2.35
CA ASP A 54 -4.44 -6.21 -1.27
C ASP A 54 -3.78 -6.06 0.09
N ILE A 55 -2.64 -6.72 0.30
CA ILE A 55 -1.90 -6.61 1.57
C ILE A 55 -1.25 -5.23 1.68
N ILE A 56 -0.71 -4.71 0.57
CA ILE A 56 -0.15 -3.35 0.56
C ILE A 56 -1.23 -2.33 0.92
N ALA A 57 -2.42 -2.47 0.36
CA ALA A 57 -3.55 -1.59 0.68
C ALA A 57 -3.90 -1.66 2.17
N ASP A 58 -3.93 -2.86 2.73
CA ASP A 58 -4.19 -3.05 4.16
C ASP A 58 -3.12 -2.38 5.03
N VAL A 59 -1.86 -2.48 4.63
CA VAL A 59 -0.75 -1.83 5.34
C VAL A 59 -0.91 -0.31 5.29
N ILE A 60 -1.25 0.24 4.13
CA ILE A 60 -1.50 1.68 3.99
C ILE A 60 -2.64 2.12 4.91
N GLU A 61 -3.71 1.35 4.97
CA GLU A 61 -4.86 1.67 5.82
C GLU A 61 -4.52 1.64 7.31
N GLU A 62 -3.51 0.85 7.71
CA GLU A 62 -3.04 0.82 9.10
C GLU A 62 -2.24 2.08 9.48
N GLU A 63 -1.66 2.77 8.52
CA GLU A 63 -0.93 4.01 8.75
C GLU A 63 -1.93 5.16 8.93
N GLU A 64 -1.79 5.93 10.01
CA GLU A 64 -2.70 7.03 10.32
C GLU A 64 -2.33 8.34 9.62
N ASP A 65 -1.05 8.52 9.29
CA ASP A 65 -0.55 9.74 8.65
C ASP A 65 -0.62 9.59 7.12
N GLU A 66 -1.40 10.46 6.48
CA GLU A 66 -1.62 10.40 5.02
C GLU A 66 -0.34 10.66 4.23
N ASP A 67 0.56 11.49 4.73
CA ASP A 67 1.86 11.71 4.08
C ASP A 67 2.70 10.44 4.08
N GLU A 68 2.67 9.70 5.20
CA GLU A 68 3.36 8.41 5.30
C GLU A 68 2.67 7.35 4.44
N GLN A 69 1.35 7.38 4.33
CA GLN A 69 0.61 6.50 3.42
C GLN A 69 1.07 6.70 1.99
N TYR A 70 1.23 7.95 1.59
CA TYR A 70 1.67 8.28 0.23
C TYR A 70 3.11 7.86 0.00
N GLU A 71 3.97 7.94 1.01
CA GLU A 71 5.35 7.47 0.91
C GLU A 71 5.41 5.99 0.54
N ILE A 72 4.50 5.19 1.09
CA ILE A 72 4.40 3.78 0.74
C ILE A 72 3.92 3.64 -0.71
N LEU A 73 2.86 4.36 -1.07
CA LEU A 73 2.24 4.26 -2.39
C LEU A 73 3.20 4.66 -3.51
N LYS A 74 3.95 5.75 -3.33
CA LYS A 74 4.83 6.28 -4.39
C LYS A 74 6.05 5.39 -4.66
N THR A 75 6.28 4.39 -3.83
CA THR A 75 7.31 3.37 -4.07
C THR A 75 7.06 2.62 -5.37
N PHE A 76 5.82 2.57 -5.82
CA PHE A 76 5.38 1.78 -6.97
C PHE A 76 5.20 2.63 -8.22
N LEU A 77 5.27 1.97 -9.38
CA LEU A 77 4.92 2.60 -10.65
C LEU A 77 3.42 2.91 -10.70
N LYS A 78 3.04 3.85 -11.55
CA LYS A 78 1.66 4.35 -11.62
C LYS A 78 0.61 3.26 -11.82
N ASP A 79 0.88 2.28 -12.68
CA ASP A 79 -0.07 1.21 -12.93
C ASP A 79 -0.32 0.38 -11.67
N ARG A 80 0.74 0.10 -10.92
CA ARG A 80 0.61 -0.65 -9.68
C ARG A 80 -0.03 0.21 -8.58
N GLN A 81 0.26 1.51 -8.56
CA GLN A 81 -0.41 2.43 -7.65
C GLN A 81 -1.92 2.37 -7.83
N SER A 82 -2.39 2.41 -9.08
CA SER A 82 -3.82 2.33 -9.37
C SER A 82 -4.43 1.01 -8.88
N ALA A 83 -3.71 -0.09 -9.08
CA ALA A 83 -4.17 -1.40 -8.62
C ALA A 83 -4.25 -1.48 -7.09
N ILE A 84 -3.29 -0.88 -6.39
CA ILE A 84 -3.29 -0.82 -4.93
C ILE A 84 -4.46 0.03 -4.45
N LEU A 85 -4.68 1.19 -5.06
CA LEU A 85 -5.79 2.07 -4.71
C LEU A 85 -7.14 1.37 -4.93
N ASP A 86 -7.23 0.49 -5.92
CA ASP A 86 -8.46 -0.28 -6.18
C ASP A 86 -8.81 -1.20 -5.01
N GLU A 87 -7.83 -1.63 -4.25
CA GLU A 87 -8.05 -2.49 -3.08
C GLU A 87 -8.45 -1.70 -1.82
N MET A 88 -8.32 -0.37 -1.86
CA MET A 88 -8.67 0.49 -0.72
C MET A 88 -10.15 0.83 -0.75
N SER A 89 -10.73 1.10 0.44
CA SER A 89 -12.10 1.60 0.52
C SER A 89 -12.17 3.03 -0.04
N ASP A 90 -13.35 3.42 -0.50
CA ASP A 90 -13.56 4.78 -1.03
C ASP A 90 -13.27 5.85 0.02
N ASP A 91 -13.62 5.60 1.28
CA ASP A 91 -13.38 6.53 2.37
C ASP A 91 -11.88 6.73 2.62
N GLU A 92 -11.13 5.63 2.67
CA GLU A 92 -9.68 5.69 2.87
C GLU A 92 -8.98 6.37 1.70
N LEU A 93 -9.43 6.09 0.49
CA LEU A 93 -8.88 6.70 -0.71
C LEU A 93 -9.11 8.22 -0.71
N ALA A 94 -10.33 8.65 -0.36
CA ALA A 94 -10.67 10.06 -0.29
C ALA A 94 -9.85 10.77 0.78
N ASP A 95 -9.68 10.14 1.94
CA ASP A 95 -8.87 10.70 3.03
C ASP A 95 -7.41 10.87 2.61
N LEU A 96 -6.84 9.84 1.97
CA LEU A 96 -5.46 9.90 1.51
C LEU A 96 -5.24 11.08 0.56
N ILE A 97 -6.09 11.22 -0.44
CA ILE A 97 -5.94 12.27 -1.44
C ILE A 97 -6.20 13.65 -0.82
N GLY A 98 -7.25 13.76 0.02
CA GLY A 98 -7.68 15.04 0.58
C GLY A 98 -6.74 15.61 1.63
N GLU A 99 -6.00 14.76 2.31
CA GLU A 99 -5.14 15.17 3.44
C GLU A 99 -3.68 15.39 3.05
N LEU A 100 -3.30 15.12 1.80
CA LEU A 100 -1.92 15.37 1.35
C LEU A 100 -1.63 16.87 1.32
N ASP A 101 -0.57 17.29 1.99
CA ASP A 101 -0.18 18.70 2.09
C ASP A 101 0.51 19.21 0.82
N ASP A 102 1.29 18.36 0.17
CA ASP A 102 2.07 18.75 -1.02
C ASP A 102 1.17 18.74 -2.26
N PRO A 103 1.02 19.89 -2.95
CA PRO A 103 0.18 19.94 -4.15
C PRO A 103 0.61 19.00 -5.27
N GLU A 104 1.91 18.76 -5.43
CA GLU A 104 2.41 17.84 -6.46
C GLU A 104 2.05 16.39 -6.12
N GLU A 105 2.20 16.01 -4.86
CA GLU A 105 1.83 14.69 -4.41
C GLU A 105 0.33 14.46 -4.54
N ARG A 106 -0.46 15.48 -4.21
CA ARG A 106 -1.92 15.42 -4.35
C ARG A 106 -2.32 15.24 -5.81
N ALA A 107 -1.68 15.97 -6.71
CA ALA A 107 -1.95 15.87 -8.14
C ALA A 107 -1.59 14.48 -8.67
N ASP A 108 -0.48 13.91 -8.23
CA ASP A 108 -0.06 12.56 -8.63
C ASP A 108 -1.05 11.51 -8.12
N ALA A 109 -1.48 11.64 -6.87
CA ALA A 109 -2.45 10.71 -6.29
C ALA A 109 -3.80 10.81 -6.99
N LEU A 110 -4.23 12.03 -7.33
CA LEU A 110 -5.46 12.25 -8.11
C LEU A 110 -5.38 11.61 -9.49
N THR A 111 -4.22 11.70 -10.15
CA THR A 111 -4.03 11.07 -11.46
C THR A 111 -4.21 9.56 -11.37
N ALA A 112 -3.64 8.93 -10.35
CA ALA A 112 -3.80 7.50 -10.14
C ALA A 112 -5.26 7.15 -9.85
N ALA A 113 -5.95 7.97 -9.03
CA ALA A 113 -7.35 7.76 -8.71
C ALA A 113 -8.26 7.97 -9.92
N ASP A 114 -7.96 8.96 -10.78
CA ASP A 114 -8.72 9.20 -12.00
C ASP A 114 -8.63 8.00 -12.95
N ARG A 115 -7.44 7.42 -13.09
CA ARG A 115 -7.27 6.20 -13.91
C ARG A 115 -8.13 5.07 -13.36
N LEU A 116 -8.15 4.91 -12.04
CA LEU A 116 -8.97 3.91 -11.38
C LEU A 116 -10.45 4.17 -11.63
N PHE A 117 -10.88 5.43 -11.49
CA PHE A 117 -12.27 5.81 -11.72
C PHE A 117 -12.71 5.45 -13.16
N LEU A 118 -11.87 5.76 -14.14
CA LEU A 118 -12.18 5.46 -15.54
C LEU A 118 -12.24 3.94 -15.80
N MET A 119 -11.46 3.16 -15.06
CA MET A 119 -11.51 1.70 -15.15
C MET A 119 -12.81 1.15 -14.57
N ARG A 120 -13.26 1.71 -13.43
CA ARG A 120 -14.49 1.27 -12.76
C ARG A 120 -15.75 1.75 -13.47
N TYR A 121 -15.70 2.94 -14.07
CA TYR A 121 -16.88 3.61 -14.64
C TYR A 121 -16.59 4.09 -16.06
N PRO A 122 -16.34 3.18 -17.00
CA PRO A 122 -15.97 3.57 -18.37
C PRO A 122 -17.04 4.42 -19.07
N ASN A 123 -18.30 4.29 -18.68
CA ASN A 123 -19.40 5.05 -19.27
C ASN A 123 -19.50 6.48 -18.73
N LYS A 124 -18.68 6.84 -17.76
CA LYS A 124 -18.67 8.17 -17.14
C LYS A 124 -17.62 9.11 -17.73
N LYS A 125 -16.82 8.66 -18.68
CA LYS A 125 -15.74 9.46 -19.28
C LYS A 125 -16.24 10.80 -19.82
N SER A 126 -17.38 10.78 -20.48
CA SER A 126 -17.93 11.99 -21.11
C SER A 126 -18.45 13.01 -20.13
N GLN A 127 -18.53 12.68 -18.87
CA GLN A 127 -19.02 13.56 -17.81
C GLN A 127 -17.90 14.28 -17.07
N LEU A 128 -16.67 14.00 -17.41
CA LEU A 128 -15.49 14.65 -16.79
C LEU A 128 -15.04 15.90 -17.58
#